data_089c2d869602a05c3e4877b6715eb78a
#
_entry.id   089c2d869602a05c3e4877b6715eb78a
#
_cell.length_a   1.000
_cell.length_b   1.000
_cell.length_c   1.000
_cell.angle_alpha   90.00
_cell.angle_beta   90.00
_cell.angle_gamma   90.00
#
_symmetry.space_group_name_H-M   'P 1'
#
loop_
_entity.id
_entity.type
_entity.pdbx_description
1 polymer ?
#
loop_
_entity_poly.entity_id
_entity_poly.type
_entity_poly.pdbx_seq_one_letter_code
_entity_poly.pdbx_strand_id
1 'polypeptide(L)'
;MRRLAIVLAIGSVATGAAHAATTLEQRTAAAHATAETNDQCRAVQPLYWSIGDAHGVLAGDSVGSHAPSATTPMPIASASKLVYAAFVAQQRRGQLNDEDVRYLTFTSGYTNFRNCRRGQTIAQCDSMRGNGEHDPANDGRFFYNGGHMEHHAVLDGLGGLDDAGLARAVNDALGTSFRYLQPQLAGGISTSAADYGEFLRRIVDGQLQMKSLLGTHAVCTNPKTCSTAAASPFTAADVHYSIGHWVEDDPAGDGAFSSAGAFGFYPWISRDKTTWGVLARFAPALDGAKAGAASLMCGRQIRAAWVSGEPK
;
A
#
# COMPACT_ATOMS: atom_id res chain seq x y z
N MET A 1 66.85 48.08 7.38
CA MET A 1 66.07 47.44 8.47
C MET A 1 64.72 47.09 7.87
N ARG A 2 64.50 45.81 7.48
CA ARG A 2 63.22 45.27 6.97
C ARG A 2 62.50 44.56 8.08
N ARG A 3 61.32 45.03 8.47
CA ARG A 3 60.48 44.35 9.49
C ARG A 3 59.66 43.25 8.80
N LEU A 4 59.86 42.03 9.26
CA LEU A 4 59.09 40.85 8.83
C LEU A 4 57.78 40.82 9.64
N ALA A 5 56.65 40.88 8.98
CA ALA A 5 55.34 40.70 9.62
C ALA A 5 54.94 39.25 9.50
N ILE A 6 54.78 38.55 10.65
CA ILE A 6 54.27 37.19 10.73
C ILE A 6 52.75 37.29 10.82
N VAL A 7 52.06 36.74 9.80
CA VAL A 7 50.59 36.59 9.82
C VAL A 7 50.29 35.21 10.41
N LEU A 8 49.70 35.18 11.61
CA LEU A 8 49.15 33.97 12.18
C LEU A 8 47.78 33.70 11.51
N ALA A 9 47.68 32.61 10.75
CA ALA A 9 46.40 32.11 10.23
C ALA A 9 45.76 31.26 11.33
N ILE A 10 44.65 31.75 11.90
CA ILE A 10 43.81 30.98 12.84
C ILE A 10 42.90 30.09 12.00
N GLY A 11 43.22 28.83 11.88
CA GLY A 11 42.37 27.81 11.27
C GLY A 11 41.16 27.49 12.17
N SER A 12 39.97 27.89 11.78
CA SER A 12 38.73 27.46 12.43
C SER A 12 38.46 25.99 12.11
N VAL A 13 38.63 25.09 13.06
CA VAL A 13 38.19 23.70 12.97
C VAL A 13 36.66 23.69 13.16
N ALA A 14 35.91 23.55 12.08
CA ALA A 14 34.48 23.27 12.16
C ALA A 14 34.30 21.82 12.65
N THR A 15 33.96 21.64 13.93
CA THR A 15 33.50 20.35 14.47
C THR A 15 32.12 20.07 13.95
N GLY A 16 32.02 19.34 12.84
CA GLY A 16 30.77 18.75 12.39
C GLY A 16 30.29 17.75 13.42
N ALA A 17 29.20 18.06 14.13
CA ALA A 17 28.54 17.09 15.00
C ALA A 17 28.03 15.95 14.10
N ALA A 18 28.69 14.80 14.15
CA ALA A 18 28.15 13.58 13.58
C ALA A 18 26.89 13.23 14.37
N HIS A 19 25.72 13.35 13.75
CA HIS A 19 24.49 12.83 14.35
C HIS A 19 24.66 11.33 14.50
N ALA A 20 24.62 10.84 15.73
CA ALA A 20 24.59 9.41 15.99
C ALA A 20 23.39 8.79 15.29
N ALA A 21 23.59 7.68 14.58
CA ALA A 21 22.49 6.95 13.96
C ALA A 21 21.47 6.54 15.03
N THR A 22 20.20 6.78 14.78
CA THR A 22 19.10 6.40 15.68
C THR A 22 19.08 4.89 15.90
N THR A 23 19.05 4.46 17.17
CA THR A 23 19.01 3.04 17.52
C THR A 23 17.64 2.43 17.19
N LEU A 24 17.57 1.10 17.06
CA LEU A 24 16.30 0.38 16.89
C LEU A 24 15.34 0.67 18.06
N GLU A 25 15.84 0.73 19.27
CA GLU A 25 15.06 1.05 20.48
C GLU A 25 14.45 2.45 20.40
N GLN A 26 15.23 3.47 20.02
CA GLN A 26 14.75 4.84 19.85
C GLN A 26 13.66 4.92 18.77
N ARG A 27 13.88 4.28 17.62
CA ARG A 27 12.90 4.22 16.52
C ARG A 27 11.60 3.54 16.96
N THR A 28 11.70 2.44 17.68
CA THR A 28 10.55 1.69 18.22
C THR A 28 9.75 2.54 19.20
N ALA A 29 10.44 3.17 20.16
CA ALA A 29 9.80 4.05 21.14
C ALA A 29 9.12 5.25 20.49
N ALA A 30 9.76 5.87 19.50
CA ALA A 30 9.17 7.00 18.76
C ALA A 30 7.92 6.60 17.97
N ALA A 31 7.96 5.48 17.26
CA ALA A 31 6.81 4.96 16.51
C ALA A 31 5.65 4.58 17.44
N HIS A 32 5.93 3.92 18.57
CA HIS A 32 4.93 3.57 19.57
C HIS A 32 4.28 4.82 20.19
N ALA A 33 5.07 5.77 20.68
CA ALA A 33 4.57 7.02 21.25
C ALA A 33 3.69 7.79 20.24
N THR A 34 4.09 7.81 18.96
CA THR A 34 3.30 8.43 17.89
C THR A 34 1.97 7.68 17.68
N ALA A 35 1.99 6.35 17.63
CA ALA A 35 0.77 5.55 17.48
C ALA A 35 -0.21 5.76 18.63
N GLU A 36 0.32 6.01 19.84
CA GLU A 36 -0.46 6.21 21.06
C GLU A 36 -1.00 7.64 21.20
N THR A 37 -0.19 8.66 20.92
CA THR A 37 -0.47 10.04 21.34
C THR A 37 -0.76 11.04 20.21
N ASN A 38 -0.31 10.76 18.97
CA ASN A 38 -0.57 11.65 17.85
C ASN A 38 -2.06 11.75 17.52
N ASP A 39 -2.60 12.93 17.31
CA ASP A 39 -4.04 13.16 17.10
C ASP A 39 -4.61 12.36 15.92
N GLN A 40 -3.87 12.24 14.82
CA GLN A 40 -4.30 11.44 13.65
C GLN A 40 -4.36 9.95 13.98
N CYS A 41 -3.45 9.46 14.83
CA CYS A 41 -3.44 8.08 15.27
C CYS A 41 -4.49 7.82 16.35
N ARG A 42 -4.71 8.73 17.30
CA ARG A 42 -5.80 8.63 18.29
C ARG A 42 -7.18 8.56 17.63
N ALA A 43 -7.38 9.29 16.53
CA ALA A 43 -8.64 9.27 15.78
C ALA A 43 -8.95 7.92 15.11
N VAL A 44 -7.96 7.02 14.98
CA VAL A 44 -8.10 5.73 14.32
C VAL A 44 -7.87 4.52 15.25
N GLN A 45 -7.65 4.74 16.52
CA GLN A 45 -7.61 3.66 17.52
C GLN A 45 -9.00 3.02 17.71
N PRO A 46 -9.08 1.72 18.06
CA PRO A 46 -7.95 0.81 18.32
C PRO A 46 -7.30 0.31 17.04
N LEU A 47 -6.00 0.09 17.08
CA LEU A 47 -5.22 -0.38 15.95
C LEU A 47 -4.06 -1.30 16.39
N TYR A 48 -3.54 -2.08 15.45
CA TYR A 48 -2.21 -2.70 15.53
C TYR A 48 -1.31 -2.07 14.46
N TRP A 49 -0.04 -1.85 14.79
CA TRP A 49 0.94 -1.43 13.80
C TRP A 49 2.18 -2.32 13.85
N SER A 50 2.85 -2.47 12.72
CA SER A 50 4.17 -3.11 12.66
C SER A 50 5.02 -2.50 11.55
N ILE A 51 6.34 -2.55 11.74
CA ILE A 51 7.36 -2.17 10.78
C ILE A 51 8.39 -3.30 10.72
N GLY A 52 8.88 -3.59 9.51
CA GLY A 52 9.87 -4.62 9.29
C GLY A 52 10.76 -4.31 8.09
N ASP A 53 11.70 -5.19 7.85
CA ASP A 53 12.63 -5.18 6.72
C ASP A 53 12.67 -6.56 6.02
N ALA A 54 13.68 -6.81 5.19
CA ALA A 54 13.88 -8.08 4.51
C ALA A 54 14.06 -9.28 5.45
N HIS A 55 14.46 -9.04 6.70
CA HIS A 55 14.74 -10.09 7.69
C HIS A 55 13.54 -10.43 8.57
N GLY A 56 12.54 -9.54 8.64
CA GLY A 56 11.32 -9.77 9.42
C GLY A 56 10.79 -8.51 10.10
N VAL A 57 9.95 -8.71 11.12
CA VAL A 57 9.40 -7.64 11.93
C VAL A 57 10.51 -7.06 12.83
N LEU A 58 10.67 -5.75 12.80
CA LEU A 58 11.58 -4.99 13.65
C LEU A 58 10.88 -4.42 14.89
N ALA A 59 9.64 -3.96 14.73
CA ALA A 59 8.80 -3.38 15.79
C ALA A 59 7.33 -3.55 15.47
N GLY A 60 6.50 -3.55 16.50
CA GLY A 60 5.04 -3.54 16.34
C GLY A 60 4.35 -3.63 17.69
N ASP A 61 3.14 -3.06 17.76
CA ASP A 61 2.34 -3.09 18.99
C ASP A 61 0.85 -2.85 18.71
N SER A 62 0.03 -3.21 19.68
CA SER A 62 -1.41 -2.95 19.74
C SER A 62 -1.68 -1.70 20.56
N VAL A 63 -2.47 -0.76 20.03
CA VAL A 63 -2.75 0.53 20.68
C VAL A 63 -4.24 0.74 20.80
N GLY A 64 -4.69 1.12 21.99
CA GLY A 64 -6.09 1.35 22.32
C GLY A 64 -6.78 0.12 22.94
N SER A 65 -7.97 0.35 23.54
CA SER A 65 -8.75 -0.71 24.18
C SER A 65 -9.28 -1.70 23.14
N HIS A 66 -9.14 -3.00 23.40
CA HIS A 66 -9.55 -4.08 22.48
C HIS A 66 -8.90 -4.01 21.10
N ALA A 67 -7.66 -3.49 21.01
CA ALA A 67 -6.92 -3.42 19.79
C ALA A 67 -6.69 -4.82 19.16
N PRO A 68 -6.70 -4.94 17.84
CA PRO A 68 -6.30 -6.18 17.18
C PRO A 68 -4.84 -6.52 17.52
N SER A 69 -4.51 -7.81 17.44
CA SER A 69 -3.13 -8.29 17.51
C SER A 69 -2.54 -8.45 16.10
N ALA A 70 -1.25 -8.76 16.03
CA ALA A 70 -0.57 -9.10 14.78
C ALA A 70 -1.30 -10.20 13.98
N THR A 71 -1.93 -11.15 14.67
CA THR A 71 -2.56 -12.33 14.08
C THR A 71 -4.07 -12.25 13.97
N THR A 72 -4.69 -11.12 14.34
CA THR A 72 -6.14 -10.94 14.21
C THR A 72 -6.55 -10.85 12.74
N PRO A 73 -7.35 -11.81 12.22
CA PRO A 73 -7.78 -11.76 10.83
C PRO A 73 -8.88 -10.72 10.64
N MET A 74 -8.82 -9.98 9.54
CA MET A 74 -9.83 -8.99 9.17
C MET A 74 -9.95 -8.84 7.66
N PRO A 75 -11.12 -8.41 7.13
CA PRO A 75 -11.25 -8.00 5.75
C PRO A 75 -10.38 -6.76 5.47
N ILE A 76 -9.58 -6.82 4.41
CA ILE A 76 -8.62 -5.76 4.09
C ILE A 76 -9.04 -4.87 2.92
N ALA A 77 -10.18 -5.15 2.31
CA ALA A 77 -10.72 -4.40 1.17
C ALA A 77 -9.64 -4.10 0.10
N SER A 78 -9.47 -2.84 -0.30
CA SER A 78 -8.57 -2.43 -1.39
C SER A 78 -7.09 -2.74 -1.16
N ALA A 79 -6.65 -3.12 0.04
CA ALA A 79 -5.30 -3.64 0.23
C ALA A 79 -5.08 -4.97 -0.53
N SER A 80 -6.14 -5.63 -0.99
CA SER A 80 -6.09 -6.78 -1.90
C SER A 80 -5.51 -6.45 -3.28
N LYS A 81 -5.56 -5.18 -3.71
CA LYS A 81 -5.13 -4.75 -5.04
C LYS A 81 -3.63 -4.95 -5.27
N LEU A 82 -2.81 -4.63 -4.27
CA LEU A 82 -1.37 -4.88 -4.33
C LEU A 82 -1.07 -6.39 -4.42
N VAL A 83 -1.87 -7.22 -3.76
CA VAL A 83 -1.72 -8.68 -3.82
C VAL A 83 -2.01 -9.21 -5.22
N TYR A 84 -3.11 -8.77 -5.84
CA TYR A 84 -3.42 -9.18 -7.22
C TYR A 84 -2.36 -8.69 -8.22
N ALA A 85 -1.91 -7.45 -8.09
CA ALA A 85 -0.84 -6.92 -8.94
C ALA A 85 0.48 -7.71 -8.77
N ALA A 86 0.81 -8.10 -7.55
CA ALA A 86 1.98 -8.94 -7.28
C ALA A 86 1.81 -10.35 -7.87
N PHE A 87 0.60 -10.92 -7.85
CA PHE A 87 0.28 -12.18 -8.50
C PHE A 87 0.53 -12.09 -10.01
N VAL A 88 -0.02 -11.07 -10.69
CA VAL A 88 0.20 -10.85 -12.13
C VAL A 88 1.69 -10.66 -12.43
N ALA A 89 2.38 -9.81 -11.64
CA ALA A 89 3.82 -9.61 -11.78
C ALA A 89 4.61 -10.92 -11.69
N GLN A 90 4.23 -11.82 -10.79
CA GLN A 90 4.86 -13.14 -10.62
C GLN A 90 4.58 -14.04 -11.83
N GLN A 91 3.35 -14.09 -12.33
CA GLN A 91 2.98 -14.84 -13.54
C GLN A 91 3.73 -14.34 -14.78
N ARG A 92 3.91 -13.03 -14.92
CA ARG A 92 4.64 -12.37 -16.01
C ARG A 92 6.16 -12.35 -15.81
N ARG A 93 6.70 -12.91 -14.72
CA ARG A 93 8.14 -12.87 -14.37
C ARG A 93 8.70 -11.44 -14.37
N GLY A 94 7.88 -10.48 -13.92
CA GLY A 94 8.22 -9.06 -13.86
C GLY A 94 8.10 -8.30 -15.18
N GLN A 95 7.66 -8.94 -16.27
CA GLN A 95 7.54 -8.33 -17.61
C GLN A 95 6.05 -8.15 -17.96
N LEU A 96 5.46 -7.06 -17.52
CA LEU A 96 4.08 -6.71 -17.84
C LEU A 96 3.98 -6.26 -19.30
N ASN A 97 2.92 -6.68 -20.00
CA ASN A 97 2.55 -6.12 -21.29
C ASN A 97 1.70 -4.85 -21.13
N ASP A 98 1.40 -4.15 -22.22
CA ASP A 98 0.62 -2.90 -22.20
C ASP A 98 -0.81 -3.12 -21.67
N GLU A 99 -1.40 -4.28 -21.90
CA GLU A 99 -2.70 -4.64 -21.37
C GLU A 99 -2.66 -4.79 -19.85
N ASP A 100 -1.73 -5.58 -19.30
CA ASP A 100 -1.51 -5.70 -17.85
C ASP A 100 -1.34 -4.31 -17.21
N VAL A 101 -0.53 -3.43 -17.82
CA VAL A 101 -0.29 -2.08 -17.32
C VAL A 101 -1.59 -1.27 -17.27
N ARG A 102 -2.39 -1.27 -18.34
CA ARG A 102 -3.66 -0.51 -18.39
C ARG A 102 -4.65 -0.97 -17.32
N TYR A 103 -4.77 -2.27 -17.10
CA TYR A 103 -5.65 -2.82 -16.08
C TYR A 103 -5.15 -2.56 -14.66
N LEU A 104 -3.86 -2.71 -14.42
CA LEU A 104 -3.28 -2.55 -13.08
C LEU A 104 -3.04 -1.08 -12.69
N THR A 105 -3.02 -0.15 -13.65
CA THR A 105 -3.00 1.31 -13.41
C THR A 105 -4.40 1.94 -13.45
N PHE A 106 -5.46 1.13 -13.62
CA PHE A 106 -6.85 1.57 -13.61
C PHE A 106 -7.22 2.57 -14.72
N THR A 107 -6.67 2.31 -15.92
CA THR A 107 -6.92 3.11 -17.13
C THR A 107 -7.59 2.32 -18.25
N SER A 108 -8.11 1.11 -18.00
CA SER A 108 -8.68 0.22 -19.00
C SER A 108 -10.17 0.41 -19.29
N GLY A 109 -10.83 1.43 -18.72
CA GLY A 109 -12.24 1.71 -18.97
C GLY A 109 -13.26 0.79 -18.29
N TYR A 110 -12.86 -0.19 -17.47
CA TYR A 110 -13.79 -1.06 -16.73
C TYR A 110 -14.11 -0.46 -15.35
N THR A 111 -15.13 0.41 -15.32
CA THR A 111 -15.39 1.32 -14.20
C THR A 111 -16.70 1.06 -13.46
N ASN A 112 -17.50 0.06 -13.88
CA ASN A 112 -18.86 -0.18 -13.38
C ASN A 112 -18.95 -1.24 -12.28
N PHE A 113 -17.83 -1.82 -11.85
CA PHE A 113 -17.80 -2.87 -10.85
C PHE A 113 -18.36 -2.41 -9.51
N ARG A 114 -19.17 -3.24 -8.89
CA ARG A 114 -19.77 -3.01 -7.56
C ARG A 114 -19.23 -4.00 -6.52
N ASN A 115 -19.53 -5.29 -6.68
CA ASN A 115 -19.10 -6.35 -5.75
C ASN A 115 -19.34 -7.74 -6.34
N CYS A 116 -18.58 -8.73 -5.88
CA CYS A 116 -18.87 -10.16 -6.09
C CYS A 116 -19.68 -10.74 -4.93
N ARG A 117 -20.27 -11.89 -5.14
CA ARG A 117 -20.93 -12.68 -4.10
C ARG A 117 -20.10 -13.92 -3.78
N ARG A 118 -20.14 -14.33 -2.54
CA ARG A 118 -19.55 -15.60 -2.11
C ARG A 118 -20.11 -16.76 -2.93
N GLY A 119 -19.24 -17.72 -3.32
CA GLY A 119 -19.61 -18.90 -4.08
C GLY A 119 -19.84 -18.68 -5.58
N GLN A 120 -19.64 -17.44 -6.10
CA GLN A 120 -19.55 -17.20 -7.54
C GLN A 120 -18.15 -17.59 -8.03
N THR A 121 -18.05 -17.78 -9.36
CA THR A 121 -16.74 -17.70 -10.03
C THR A 121 -16.45 -16.25 -10.42
N ILE A 122 -15.18 -15.94 -10.72
CA ILE A 122 -14.76 -14.61 -11.20
C ILE A 122 -15.57 -14.19 -12.43
N ALA A 123 -15.73 -15.07 -13.43
CA ALA A 123 -16.52 -14.77 -14.63
C ALA A 123 -18.00 -14.54 -14.32
N GLN A 124 -18.59 -15.28 -13.37
CA GLN A 124 -19.96 -15.04 -12.93
C GLN A 124 -20.11 -13.69 -12.24
N CYS A 125 -19.09 -13.27 -11.47
CA CYS A 125 -19.06 -11.96 -10.86
C CYS A 125 -18.91 -10.85 -11.92
N ASP A 126 -17.99 -11.00 -12.85
CA ASP A 126 -17.71 -10.02 -13.92
C ASP A 126 -18.96 -9.80 -14.78
N SER A 127 -19.67 -10.85 -15.15
CA SER A 127 -20.92 -10.76 -15.94
C SER A 127 -22.14 -10.23 -15.16
N MET A 128 -22.03 -10.05 -13.83
CA MET A 128 -23.17 -9.68 -12.99
C MET A 128 -23.43 -8.17 -13.03
N ARG A 129 -24.67 -7.78 -13.39
CA ARG A 129 -25.15 -6.39 -13.25
C ARG A 129 -24.28 -5.31 -13.91
N GLY A 130 -23.60 -5.63 -14.99
CA GLY A 130 -22.75 -4.70 -15.71
C GLY A 130 -21.36 -4.51 -15.11
N ASN A 131 -20.94 -5.39 -14.18
CA ASN A 131 -19.61 -5.30 -13.56
C ASN A 131 -18.47 -5.28 -14.59
N GLY A 132 -18.55 -6.12 -15.64
CA GLY A 132 -17.56 -6.23 -16.71
C GLY A 132 -17.90 -5.39 -17.95
N GLU A 133 -18.79 -4.38 -17.84
CA GLU A 133 -19.08 -3.48 -18.95
C GLU A 133 -17.96 -2.45 -19.12
N HIS A 134 -17.45 -2.34 -20.34
CA HIS A 134 -16.48 -1.32 -20.72
C HIS A 134 -17.16 0.04 -20.90
N ASP A 135 -16.59 1.07 -20.30
CA ASP A 135 -16.98 2.47 -20.43
C ASP A 135 -15.99 3.22 -21.34
N PRO A 136 -16.33 3.45 -22.63
CA PRO A 136 -15.43 4.13 -23.55
C PRO A 136 -15.06 5.57 -23.15
N ALA A 137 -15.91 6.23 -22.34
CA ALA A 137 -15.63 7.60 -21.87
C ALA A 137 -14.51 7.66 -20.85
N ASN A 138 -14.21 6.56 -20.18
CA ASN A 138 -13.14 6.42 -19.19
C ASN A 138 -11.98 5.57 -19.69
N ASP A 139 -11.98 5.12 -20.94
CA ASP A 139 -10.86 4.40 -21.52
C ASP A 139 -9.62 5.31 -21.65
N GLY A 140 -8.47 4.86 -21.19
CA GLY A 140 -7.23 5.64 -21.10
C GLY A 140 -7.19 6.65 -19.95
N ARG A 141 -8.24 6.73 -19.11
CA ARG A 141 -8.32 7.65 -17.97
C ARG A 141 -8.25 6.89 -16.65
N PHE A 142 -7.53 7.42 -15.68
CA PHE A 142 -7.54 6.85 -14.34
C PHE A 142 -8.94 6.95 -13.71
N PHE A 143 -9.48 5.80 -13.34
CA PHE A 143 -10.73 5.70 -12.61
C PHE A 143 -10.60 4.64 -11.52
N TYR A 144 -10.62 5.03 -10.25
CA TYR A 144 -10.45 4.09 -9.15
C TYR A 144 -11.66 3.18 -8.97
N ASN A 145 -11.60 2.01 -9.59
CA ASN A 145 -12.65 0.98 -9.51
C ASN A 145 -12.07 -0.43 -9.59
N GLY A 146 -12.72 -1.41 -8.95
CA GLY A 146 -12.28 -2.81 -8.97
C GLY A 146 -12.44 -3.51 -10.31
N GLY A 147 -13.33 -3.02 -11.19
CA GLY A 147 -13.66 -3.64 -12.46
C GLY A 147 -12.47 -3.90 -13.37
N HIS A 148 -11.48 -3.03 -13.34
CA HIS A 148 -10.24 -3.24 -14.06
C HIS A 148 -9.59 -4.60 -13.71
N MET A 149 -9.42 -4.89 -12.42
CA MET A 149 -8.79 -6.15 -11.97
C MET A 149 -9.69 -7.36 -12.13
N GLU A 150 -10.99 -7.21 -11.89
CA GLU A 150 -11.94 -8.31 -12.04
C GLU A 150 -12.03 -8.77 -13.50
N HIS A 151 -12.15 -7.84 -14.44
CA HIS A 151 -12.18 -8.16 -15.87
C HIS A 151 -10.83 -8.70 -16.36
N HIS A 152 -9.71 -8.10 -15.93
CA HIS A 152 -8.37 -8.60 -16.26
C HIS A 152 -8.19 -10.05 -15.84
N ALA A 153 -8.68 -10.44 -14.66
CA ALA A 153 -8.59 -11.82 -14.21
C ALA A 153 -9.38 -12.81 -15.09
N VAL A 154 -10.48 -12.37 -15.70
CA VAL A 154 -11.20 -13.19 -16.69
C VAL A 154 -10.36 -13.38 -17.95
N LEU A 155 -9.74 -12.32 -18.47
CA LEU A 155 -8.84 -12.37 -19.63
C LEU A 155 -7.61 -13.25 -19.36
N ASP A 156 -7.09 -13.23 -18.13
CA ASP A 156 -5.95 -14.04 -17.67
C ASP A 156 -6.31 -15.52 -17.40
N GLY A 157 -7.53 -15.95 -17.76
CA GLY A 157 -7.95 -17.34 -17.63
C GLY A 157 -8.36 -17.77 -16.22
N LEU A 158 -8.48 -16.82 -15.27
CA LEU A 158 -8.90 -17.11 -13.89
C LEU A 158 -10.43 -17.17 -13.74
N GLY A 159 -11.18 -16.88 -14.79
CA GLY A 159 -12.64 -16.73 -14.79
C GLY A 159 -13.43 -17.88 -14.18
N GLY A 160 -12.92 -19.12 -14.26
CA GLY A 160 -13.53 -20.31 -13.69
C GLY A 160 -13.30 -20.50 -12.17
N LEU A 161 -12.45 -19.71 -11.54
CA LEU A 161 -12.12 -19.85 -10.13
C LEU A 161 -13.19 -19.20 -9.23
N ASP A 162 -13.58 -19.93 -8.18
CA ASP A 162 -14.31 -19.39 -7.02
C ASP A 162 -13.34 -18.81 -5.97
N ASP A 163 -13.87 -18.39 -4.82
CA ASP A 163 -13.06 -17.84 -3.73
C ASP A 163 -11.96 -18.80 -3.24
N ALA A 164 -12.23 -20.09 -3.16
CA ALA A 164 -11.25 -21.09 -2.73
C ALA A 164 -10.21 -21.36 -3.82
N GLY A 165 -10.62 -21.46 -5.09
CA GLY A 165 -9.73 -21.62 -6.24
C GLY A 165 -8.79 -20.45 -6.41
N LEU A 166 -9.33 -19.22 -6.28
CA LEU A 166 -8.56 -17.99 -6.33
C LEU A 166 -7.53 -17.90 -5.18
N ALA A 167 -7.95 -18.25 -3.95
CA ALA A 167 -7.04 -18.29 -2.81
C ALA A 167 -5.86 -19.24 -3.05
N ARG A 168 -6.12 -20.45 -3.57
CA ARG A 168 -5.04 -21.40 -3.92
C ARG A 168 -4.10 -20.83 -4.96
N ALA A 169 -4.63 -20.33 -6.08
CA ALA A 169 -3.80 -19.80 -7.17
C ALA A 169 -2.88 -18.66 -6.70
N VAL A 170 -3.40 -17.73 -5.91
CA VAL A 170 -2.64 -16.59 -5.39
C VAL A 170 -1.61 -17.05 -4.35
N ASN A 171 -2.01 -17.91 -3.41
CA ASN A 171 -1.12 -18.39 -2.34
C ASN A 171 0.03 -19.24 -2.88
N ASP A 172 -0.23 -20.11 -3.85
CA ASP A 172 0.81 -20.92 -4.49
C ASP A 172 1.83 -20.05 -5.24
N ALA A 173 1.36 -19.01 -5.94
CA ALA A 173 2.23 -18.12 -6.69
C ALA A 173 3.08 -17.19 -5.80
N LEU A 174 2.51 -16.72 -4.69
CA LEU A 174 3.14 -15.72 -3.82
C LEU A 174 3.75 -16.32 -2.54
N GLY A 175 3.46 -17.60 -2.24
CA GLY A 175 3.88 -18.26 -1.00
C GLY A 175 3.22 -17.63 0.23
N THR A 176 1.92 -17.35 0.15
CA THR A 176 1.11 -16.70 1.19
C THR A 176 0.01 -17.62 1.73
N SER A 177 -0.80 -17.15 2.70
CA SER A 177 -1.91 -17.88 3.32
C SER A 177 -3.21 -17.08 3.33
N PHE A 178 -3.42 -16.23 2.33
CA PHE A 178 -4.60 -15.36 2.23
C PHE A 178 -5.89 -16.16 2.04
N ARG A 179 -6.98 -15.65 2.62
CA ARG A 179 -8.34 -16.16 2.39
C ARG A 179 -9.13 -15.14 1.57
N TYR A 180 -9.88 -15.62 0.60
CA TYR A 180 -10.87 -14.78 -0.09
C TYR A 180 -12.25 -15.04 0.50
N LEU A 181 -12.96 -13.97 0.86
CA LEU A 181 -14.34 -14.03 1.35
C LEU A 181 -15.35 -14.13 0.20
N GLN A 182 -14.94 -13.68 -0.96
CA GLN A 182 -15.60 -13.74 -2.25
C GLN A 182 -14.53 -13.69 -3.36
N PRO A 183 -14.84 -14.14 -4.60
CA PRO A 183 -13.87 -14.16 -5.69
C PRO A 183 -13.65 -12.76 -6.27
N GLN A 184 -13.16 -11.83 -5.44
CA GLN A 184 -12.98 -10.42 -5.76
C GLN A 184 -11.51 -10.03 -5.60
N LEU A 185 -10.83 -9.77 -6.74
CA LEU A 185 -9.39 -9.50 -6.79
C LEU A 185 -9.05 -8.17 -6.09
N ALA A 186 -9.88 -7.17 -6.35
CA ALA A 186 -9.65 -5.80 -5.86
C ALA A 186 -10.01 -5.57 -4.39
N GLY A 187 -10.61 -6.57 -3.70
CA GLY A 187 -11.10 -6.29 -2.35
C GLY A 187 -11.57 -7.48 -1.51
N GLY A 188 -11.43 -8.73 -1.99
CA GLY A 188 -12.02 -9.92 -1.36
C GLY A 188 -11.20 -10.59 -0.27
N ILE A 189 -9.98 -10.14 0.00
CA ILE A 189 -9.07 -10.81 0.95
C ILE A 189 -9.46 -10.50 2.40
N SER A 190 -9.35 -11.54 3.23
CA SER A 190 -9.28 -11.47 4.69
C SER A 190 -7.96 -12.06 5.14
N THR A 191 -7.20 -11.32 5.95
CA THR A 191 -5.88 -11.71 6.45
C THR A 191 -5.53 -10.98 7.73
N SER A 192 -4.39 -11.33 8.35
CA SER A 192 -3.82 -10.66 9.51
C SER A 192 -2.70 -9.69 9.12
N ALA A 193 -2.29 -8.82 10.07
CA ALA A 193 -1.13 -7.96 9.88
C ALA A 193 0.16 -8.78 9.72
N ALA A 194 0.29 -9.90 10.43
CA ALA A 194 1.43 -10.79 10.35
C ALA A 194 1.56 -11.44 8.97
N ASP A 195 0.47 -12.01 8.43
CA ASP A 195 0.50 -12.66 7.11
C ASP A 195 0.72 -11.65 5.99
N TYR A 196 0.10 -10.45 6.09
CA TYR A 196 0.33 -9.39 5.10
C TYR A 196 1.76 -8.83 5.21
N GLY A 197 2.30 -8.70 6.43
CA GLY A 197 3.69 -8.30 6.68
C GLY A 197 4.68 -9.28 6.04
N GLU A 198 4.43 -10.59 6.13
CA GLU A 198 5.25 -11.60 5.45
C GLU A 198 5.21 -11.45 3.91
N PHE A 199 4.04 -11.14 3.35
CA PHE A 199 3.93 -10.82 1.91
C PHE A 199 4.78 -9.58 1.54
N LEU A 200 4.71 -8.51 2.34
CA LEU A 200 5.53 -7.31 2.11
C LEU A 200 7.03 -7.59 2.27
N ARG A 201 7.41 -8.39 3.27
CA ARG A 201 8.78 -8.84 3.47
C ARG A 201 9.33 -9.54 2.23
N ARG A 202 8.56 -10.45 1.63
CA ARG A 202 8.95 -11.15 0.39
C ARG A 202 9.14 -10.19 -0.79
N ILE A 203 8.35 -9.11 -0.86
CA ILE A 203 8.58 -8.06 -1.86
C ILE A 203 9.90 -7.34 -1.56
N VAL A 204 10.11 -6.87 -0.33
CA VAL A 204 11.31 -6.13 0.09
C VAL A 204 12.57 -6.97 -0.04
N ASP A 205 12.50 -8.26 0.27
CA ASP A 205 13.60 -9.22 0.12
C ASP A 205 13.93 -9.57 -1.36
N GLY A 206 13.05 -9.18 -2.30
CA GLY A 206 13.23 -9.47 -3.72
C GLY A 206 12.83 -10.88 -4.14
N GLN A 207 12.14 -11.63 -3.29
CA GLN A 207 11.59 -12.95 -3.63
C GLN A 207 10.40 -12.84 -4.61
N LEU A 208 9.70 -11.68 -4.62
CA LEU A 208 8.60 -11.41 -5.53
C LEU A 208 8.97 -10.36 -6.57
N GLN A 209 8.54 -10.59 -7.80
CA GLN A 209 8.80 -9.71 -8.96
C GLN A 209 8.26 -8.29 -8.75
N MET A 210 7.27 -8.12 -7.88
CA MET A 210 6.64 -6.83 -7.57
C MET A 210 7.65 -5.78 -7.08
N LYS A 211 8.77 -6.17 -6.45
CA LYS A 211 9.80 -5.21 -6.00
C LYS A 211 10.30 -4.30 -7.13
N SER A 212 10.54 -4.84 -8.31
CA SER A 212 11.02 -4.08 -9.48
C SER A 212 9.95 -3.15 -10.05
N LEU A 213 8.67 -3.51 -9.89
CA LEU A 213 7.52 -2.80 -10.46
C LEU A 213 6.96 -1.70 -9.54
N LEU A 214 7.36 -1.65 -8.26
CA LEU A 214 6.91 -0.60 -7.34
C LEU A 214 7.26 0.79 -7.89
N GLY A 215 6.22 1.62 -8.09
CA GLY A 215 6.30 2.99 -8.60
C GLY A 215 6.50 3.12 -10.10
N THR A 216 6.55 2.02 -10.86
CA THR A 216 6.65 2.08 -12.33
C THR A 216 5.27 2.37 -12.95
N HIS A 217 5.25 2.92 -14.17
CA HIS A 217 4.01 3.23 -14.90
C HIS A 217 3.02 4.07 -14.07
N ALA A 218 3.52 4.94 -13.20
CA ALA A 218 2.68 5.77 -12.35
C ALA A 218 1.85 6.75 -13.18
N VAL A 219 0.55 6.85 -12.87
CA VAL A 219 -0.41 7.75 -13.49
C VAL A 219 -0.93 8.74 -12.46
N CYS A 220 -1.23 9.97 -12.88
CA CYS A 220 -1.83 10.96 -12.01
C CYS A 220 -3.30 10.60 -11.71
N THR A 221 -3.78 10.92 -10.51
CA THR A 221 -5.04 10.39 -10.00
C THR A 221 -6.08 11.43 -9.63
N ASN A 222 -5.68 12.69 -9.45
CA ASN A 222 -6.58 13.71 -8.96
C ASN A 222 -7.31 14.42 -10.12
N PRO A 223 -8.63 14.25 -10.29
CA PRO A 223 -9.36 14.86 -11.39
C PRO A 223 -9.42 16.40 -11.34
N LYS A 224 -9.01 17.03 -10.23
CA LYS A 224 -8.96 18.48 -10.12
C LYS A 224 -7.71 19.08 -10.74
N THR A 225 -6.62 18.30 -10.81
CA THR A 225 -5.30 18.76 -11.26
C THR A 225 -4.79 17.99 -12.48
N CYS A 226 -5.42 16.88 -12.83
CA CYS A 226 -5.01 15.98 -13.88
C CYS A 226 -6.17 15.64 -14.83
N SER A 227 -6.08 16.05 -16.10
CA SER A 227 -7.12 15.84 -17.12
C SER A 227 -7.33 14.37 -17.51
N THR A 228 -6.33 13.52 -17.29
CA THR A 228 -6.41 12.07 -17.53
C THR A 228 -6.91 11.27 -16.32
N ALA A 229 -7.31 11.94 -15.24
CA ALA A 229 -8.01 11.32 -14.12
C ALA A 229 -9.51 11.62 -14.19
N ALA A 230 -10.35 10.60 -13.94
CA ALA A 230 -11.80 10.72 -13.94
C ALA A 230 -12.40 10.58 -12.53
N ALA A 231 -11.89 9.64 -11.71
CA ALA A 231 -12.38 9.44 -10.35
C ALA A 231 -11.27 8.90 -9.44
N SER A 232 -11.17 9.47 -8.23
CA SER A 232 -10.22 9.07 -7.21
C SER A 232 -10.83 9.18 -5.81
N PRO A 233 -10.54 8.27 -4.88
CA PRO A 233 -10.89 8.43 -3.47
C PRO A 233 -9.99 9.47 -2.76
N PHE A 234 -8.82 9.80 -3.33
CA PHE A 234 -7.87 10.78 -2.79
C PHE A 234 -7.83 12.02 -3.69
N THR A 235 -8.66 13.03 -3.37
CA THR A 235 -8.72 14.31 -4.11
C THR A 235 -8.18 15.50 -3.31
N ALA A 236 -7.68 15.24 -2.10
CA ALA A 236 -7.05 16.25 -1.24
C ALA A 236 -5.51 16.30 -1.44
N ALA A 237 -4.94 15.32 -2.12
CA ALA A 237 -3.52 15.21 -2.40
C ALA A 237 -3.29 14.72 -3.84
N ASP A 238 -2.19 15.14 -4.45
CA ASP A 238 -1.80 14.78 -5.82
C ASP A 238 -0.89 13.54 -5.82
N VAL A 239 -1.37 12.46 -5.23
CA VAL A 239 -0.70 11.16 -5.25
C VAL A 239 -0.84 10.49 -6.61
N HIS A 240 0.12 9.65 -6.99
CA HIS A 240 0.03 8.82 -8.19
C HIS A 240 -0.45 7.40 -7.86
N TYR A 241 -0.92 6.70 -8.89
CA TYR A 241 -1.25 5.29 -8.83
C TYR A 241 -0.39 4.51 -9.82
N SER A 242 0.17 3.43 -9.37
CA SER A 242 1.03 2.55 -10.15
C SER A 242 0.39 1.16 -10.27
N ILE A 243 1.15 0.14 -10.47
CA ILE A 243 0.72 -1.25 -10.63
C ILE A 243 0.06 -1.76 -9.34
N GLY A 244 -1.26 -1.55 -9.22
CA GLY A 244 -2.07 -1.99 -8.09
C GLY A 244 -1.83 -1.31 -6.73
N HIS A 245 -1.09 -0.19 -6.72
CA HIS A 245 -0.76 0.53 -5.48
C HIS A 245 -0.64 2.04 -5.68
N TRP A 246 -0.76 2.79 -4.58
CA TRP A 246 -0.52 4.23 -4.53
C TRP A 246 0.97 4.53 -4.40
N VAL A 247 1.39 5.63 -5.00
CA VAL A 247 2.69 6.27 -4.77
C VAL A 247 2.44 7.55 -3.99
N GLU A 248 2.92 7.62 -2.76
CA GLU A 248 2.68 8.75 -1.84
C GLU A 248 3.71 9.85 -2.06
N ASP A 249 3.74 10.40 -3.27
CA ASP A 249 4.68 11.41 -3.76
C ASP A 249 4.12 12.84 -3.77
N ASP A 250 2.99 13.06 -3.10
CA ASP A 250 2.45 14.39 -2.81
C ASP A 250 3.40 15.18 -1.87
N PRO A 251 3.27 16.53 -1.78
CA PRO A 251 4.18 17.35 -0.96
C PRO A 251 4.28 16.98 0.52
N ALA A 252 3.25 16.32 1.08
CA ALA A 252 3.25 15.81 2.45
C ALA A 252 3.66 14.33 2.54
N GLY A 253 3.89 13.66 1.40
CA GLY A 253 4.30 12.28 1.29
C GLY A 253 5.81 12.13 1.31
N ASP A 254 6.27 10.89 1.46
CA ASP A 254 7.68 10.51 1.45
C ASP A 254 8.05 9.57 0.29
N GLY A 255 7.11 9.39 -0.65
CA GLY A 255 7.28 8.52 -1.82
C GLY A 255 7.08 7.03 -1.52
N ALA A 256 6.53 6.66 -0.39
CA ALA A 256 6.20 5.27 -0.09
C ALA A 256 5.15 4.70 -1.05
N PHE A 257 5.16 3.38 -1.18
CA PHE A 257 4.21 2.61 -1.97
C PHE A 257 3.17 1.98 -1.04
N SER A 258 1.88 2.27 -1.22
CA SER A 258 0.86 1.83 -0.28
C SER A 258 -0.42 1.31 -0.96
N SER A 259 -1.24 0.60 -0.18
CA SER A 259 -2.51 0.06 -0.68
C SER A 259 -3.59 0.15 0.42
N ALA A 260 -4.05 1.37 0.71
CA ALA A 260 -5.04 1.60 1.76
C ALA A 260 -6.39 0.92 1.46
N GLY A 261 -6.90 0.14 2.41
CA GLY A 261 -8.19 -0.52 2.36
C GLY A 261 -9.32 0.30 2.97
N ALA A 262 -10.52 0.17 2.39
CA ALA A 262 -11.71 0.91 2.80
C ALA A 262 -12.13 0.68 4.26
N PHE A 263 -11.67 -0.38 4.91
CA PHE A 263 -11.96 -0.66 6.31
C PHE A 263 -10.86 -0.20 7.28
N GLY A 264 -9.81 0.47 6.77
CA GLY A 264 -8.74 1.04 7.56
C GLY A 264 -7.47 0.18 7.64
N PHE A 265 -7.37 -0.92 6.92
CA PHE A 265 -6.12 -1.68 6.78
C PHE A 265 -5.17 -0.93 5.83
N TYR A 266 -3.99 -0.55 6.29
CA TYR A 266 -3.05 0.28 5.54
C TYR A 266 -1.65 -0.33 5.54
N PRO A 267 -1.27 -1.07 4.47
CA PRO A 267 0.08 -1.55 4.24
C PRO A 267 0.89 -0.54 3.43
N TRP A 268 2.21 -0.53 3.62
CA TRP A 268 3.14 0.31 2.86
C TRP A 268 4.53 -0.33 2.74
N ILE A 269 5.27 0.10 1.72
CA ILE A 269 6.71 -0.16 1.52
C ILE A 269 7.39 1.20 1.35
N SER A 270 8.55 1.41 1.98
CA SER A 270 9.33 2.65 1.86
C SER A 270 9.79 2.90 0.42
N ARG A 271 10.04 4.18 0.09
CA ARG A 271 10.50 4.60 -1.24
C ARG A 271 11.77 3.87 -1.70
N ASP A 272 12.71 3.63 -0.79
CA ASP A 272 13.95 2.89 -1.05
C ASP A 272 13.77 1.36 -1.11
N LYS A 273 12.54 0.88 -0.87
CA LYS A 273 12.17 -0.55 -0.91
C LYS A 273 12.95 -1.42 0.08
N THR A 274 13.33 -0.85 1.23
CA THR A 274 14.10 -1.54 2.27
C THR A 274 13.29 -1.88 3.50
N THR A 275 12.24 -1.10 3.79
CA THR A 275 11.35 -1.31 4.93
C THR A 275 9.90 -1.40 4.49
N TRP A 276 9.10 -2.07 5.29
CA TRP A 276 7.67 -2.20 5.12
C TRP A 276 6.94 -1.95 6.44
N GLY A 277 5.65 -1.67 6.36
CA GLY A 277 4.81 -1.61 7.55
C GLY A 277 3.35 -1.89 7.26
N VAL A 278 2.63 -2.17 8.32
CA VAL A 278 1.18 -2.41 8.32
C VAL A 278 0.57 -1.65 9.48
N LEU A 279 -0.50 -0.89 9.21
CA LEU A 279 -1.45 -0.46 10.22
C LEU A 279 -2.72 -1.26 10.01
N ALA A 280 -3.11 -2.07 10.99
CA ALA A 280 -4.26 -2.96 10.93
C ALA A 280 -5.35 -2.50 11.90
N ARG A 281 -6.51 -2.18 11.35
CA ARG A 281 -7.76 -1.97 12.08
C ARG A 281 -8.95 -2.34 11.21
N PHE A 282 -10.09 -2.58 11.83
CA PHE A 282 -11.33 -2.85 11.12
C PHE A 282 -12.39 -1.84 11.54
N ALA A 283 -12.64 -0.87 10.68
CA ALA A 283 -13.62 0.19 10.86
C ALA A 283 -14.53 0.26 9.62
N PRO A 284 -15.56 -0.61 9.53
CA PRO A 284 -16.52 -0.58 8.43
C PRO A 284 -17.38 0.68 8.57
N ALA A 285 -17.07 1.70 7.79
CA ALA A 285 -17.83 2.94 7.71
C ALA A 285 -18.64 2.97 6.41
N LEU A 286 -19.72 3.77 6.37
CA LEU A 286 -20.48 4.02 5.14
C LEU A 286 -19.62 4.68 4.06
N ASP A 287 -18.61 5.47 4.46
CA ASP A 287 -17.60 6.07 3.58
C ASP A 287 -16.25 5.39 3.79
N GLY A 288 -16.01 4.31 3.03
CA GLY A 288 -14.77 3.55 3.10
C GLY A 288 -13.52 4.33 2.69
N ALA A 289 -13.65 5.38 1.86
CA ALA A 289 -12.55 6.25 1.50
C ALA A 289 -11.99 6.99 2.72
N LYS A 290 -12.87 7.45 3.62
CA LYS A 290 -12.46 8.13 4.86
C LYS A 290 -11.68 7.23 5.81
N ALA A 291 -12.11 5.97 5.99
CA ALA A 291 -11.41 5.06 6.90
C ALA A 291 -10.00 4.72 6.39
N GLY A 292 -9.85 4.47 5.09
CA GLY A 292 -8.54 4.24 4.46
C GLY A 292 -7.63 5.46 4.53
N ALA A 293 -8.16 6.67 4.22
CA ALA A 293 -7.42 7.92 4.29
C ALA A 293 -6.95 8.23 5.73
N ALA A 294 -7.81 8.03 6.73
CA ALA A 294 -7.44 8.26 8.12
C ALA A 294 -6.31 7.33 8.58
N SER A 295 -6.35 6.05 8.18
CA SER A 295 -5.26 5.11 8.48
C SER A 295 -3.97 5.45 7.74
N LEU A 296 -4.04 5.94 6.50
CA LEU A 296 -2.89 6.46 5.76
C LEU A 296 -2.24 7.62 6.52
N MET A 297 -3.04 8.59 7.00
CA MET A 297 -2.51 9.75 7.73
C MET A 297 -1.78 9.33 9.02
N CYS A 298 -2.36 8.44 9.84
CA CYS A 298 -1.68 7.91 11.01
C CYS A 298 -0.43 7.10 10.63
N GLY A 299 -0.50 6.23 9.63
CA GLY A 299 0.63 5.43 9.19
C GLY A 299 1.81 6.27 8.69
N ARG A 300 1.55 7.42 8.03
CA ARG A 300 2.59 8.40 7.67
C ARG A 300 3.29 8.96 8.91
N GLN A 301 2.56 9.27 9.98
CA GLN A 301 3.16 9.76 11.23
C GLN A 301 4.03 8.69 11.91
N ILE A 302 3.53 7.45 11.99
CA ILE A 302 4.29 6.32 12.55
C ILE A 302 5.58 6.09 11.74
N ARG A 303 5.49 6.12 10.39
CA ARG A 303 6.65 5.98 9.50
C ARG A 303 7.65 7.13 9.66
N ALA A 304 7.18 8.37 9.76
CA ALA A 304 8.02 9.54 9.98
C ALA A 304 8.74 9.48 11.35
N ALA A 305 8.05 9.04 12.39
CA ALA A 305 8.64 8.82 13.71
C ALA A 305 9.70 7.72 13.68
N TRP A 306 9.41 6.61 13.00
CA TRP A 306 10.37 5.53 12.78
C TRP A 306 11.65 6.00 12.11
N VAL A 307 11.53 6.81 11.06
CA VAL A 307 12.69 7.30 10.30
C VAL A 307 13.52 8.29 11.12
N SER A 308 12.88 9.20 11.84
CA SER A 308 13.56 10.24 12.62
C SER A 308 14.05 9.77 14.00
N GLY A 309 13.43 8.72 14.58
CA GLY A 309 13.63 8.34 15.99
C GLY A 309 12.97 9.31 16.99
N GLU A 310 12.11 10.19 16.53
CA GLU A 310 11.41 11.22 17.29
C GLU A 310 9.89 11.04 17.15
N PRO A 311 9.08 11.09 18.22
CA PRO A 311 7.62 11.09 18.14
C PRO A 311 7.08 12.24 17.28
N LYS A 312 5.91 12.03 16.65
CA LYS A 312 5.24 13.01 15.78
C LYS A 312 3.91 13.45 16.36
#